data_c01df396d0ac03543920bae52b08e6bb
#
_entry.id   c01df396d0ac03543920bae52b08e6bb
#
_cell.length_a   1.000
_cell.length_b   1.000
_cell.length_c   1.000
_cell.angle_alpha   90.00
_cell.angle_beta   90.00
_cell.angle_gamma   90.00
#
_symmetry.space_group_name_H-M   'P 1'
#
loop_
_entity.id
_entity.type
_entity.pdbx_description
1 polymer ?
#
loop_
_entity_poly.entity_id
_entity_poly.type
_entity_poly.pdbx_seq_one_letter_code
_entity_poly.pdbx_strand_id
1 'polypeptide(L)'
;MKKVLIISPYFPPSNAADMQRVRMSLPYFREFGWDAEVVTVDPVFSETMRDDLLFENIPKDIKIHRVRALSKKWTSKLGLGSLGLRSIWHYRRKVNHLLATGNYQLIYFSTTQFPVCILGPYWKRKFGTPYVIDMQDPWHSDYYQDKPKVQRPSKYWFSYRMHRYLEPKAMALVDGLISVSEAYITDLQSRYSRLKHIPAATITFGAFDADLKTALQHKASFKPLLQTGFKNIVYVGRGGMDMHRALRPVFEALKEGLQENPDGFNNLKFYFIGTSYARLGEATILPLAGDCGVGTLVTEIPKRISYYHTLLTLMQADALLIPGSDDAKYTASKLYPYLLTQKPLLAIFNQNSNAVNVLAECTRNAAVVTFDSTQAPSKEEICTVLNSWAAGRFMPVTLTPAFEKYSARNLTGEQVALFERALRYHETTDTNT
;
A
#
# COMPACT_ATOMS: atom_id res chain seq x y z
N MET A 1 18.66 -21.18 12.83
CA MET A 1 17.69 -20.28 12.19
C MET A 1 18.48 -19.26 11.40
N LYS A 2 18.17 -19.05 10.12
CA LYS A 2 18.79 -18.02 9.27
C LYS A 2 18.37 -16.63 9.76
N LYS A 3 19.19 -15.61 9.50
CA LYS A 3 18.88 -14.22 9.91
C LYS A 3 18.79 -13.30 8.71
N VAL A 4 17.72 -12.49 8.69
CA VAL A 4 17.56 -11.39 7.72
C VAL A 4 17.68 -10.05 8.40
N LEU A 5 18.48 -9.15 7.80
CA LEU A 5 18.56 -7.76 8.21
C LEU A 5 17.65 -6.91 7.30
N ILE A 6 16.55 -6.42 7.85
CA ILE A 6 15.53 -5.67 7.11
C ILE A 6 15.83 -4.18 7.16
N ILE A 7 15.93 -3.55 6.00
CA ILE A 7 16.12 -2.11 5.84
C ILE A 7 14.76 -1.49 5.50
N SER A 8 14.15 -0.83 6.47
CA SER A 8 12.85 -0.19 6.35
C SER A 8 12.91 1.22 6.96
N PRO A 9 13.21 2.27 6.17
CA PRO A 9 13.37 3.64 6.66
C PRO A 9 12.17 4.18 7.42
N TYR A 10 10.97 3.84 7.01
CA TYR A 10 9.76 3.99 7.81
C TYR A 10 9.48 2.68 8.54
N PHE A 11 9.14 2.79 9.82
CA PHE A 11 8.72 1.67 10.66
C PHE A 11 7.93 2.23 11.86
N PRO A 12 7.09 1.47 12.54
CA PRO A 12 6.34 1.98 13.67
C PRO A 12 7.18 2.82 14.65
N PRO A 13 6.62 3.94 15.13
CA PRO A 13 5.22 4.41 15.04
C PRO A 13 4.88 5.20 13.77
N SER A 14 5.76 5.28 12.76
CA SER A 14 5.44 5.95 11.49
C SER A 14 4.33 5.20 10.75
N ASN A 15 3.19 5.87 10.50
CA ASN A 15 2.09 5.31 9.72
C ASN A 15 2.32 5.55 8.21
N ALA A 16 3.37 4.95 7.67
CA ALA A 16 3.68 4.94 6.24
C ALA A 16 3.25 3.62 5.62
N ALA A 17 2.75 3.65 4.39
CA ALA A 17 2.23 2.45 3.75
C ALA A 17 3.30 1.37 3.50
N ASP A 18 4.51 1.80 3.17
CA ASP A 18 5.62 0.92 2.78
C ASP A 18 6.14 0.01 3.93
N MET A 19 5.95 0.41 5.19
CA MET A 19 6.38 -0.42 6.33
C MET A 19 5.40 -1.57 6.63
N GLN A 20 4.19 -1.55 6.08
CA GLN A 20 3.14 -2.52 6.43
C GLN A 20 3.54 -3.95 6.08
N ARG A 21 4.21 -4.18 4.95
CA ARG A 21 4.72 -5.51 4.60
C ARG A 21 5.62 -6.07 5.69
N VAL A 22 6.63 -5.30 6.10
CA VAL A 22 7.57 -5.73 7.15
C VAL A 22 6.83 -5.98 8.45
N ARG A 23 6.00 -5.03 8.89
CA ARG A 23 5.26 -5.14 10.15
C ARG A 23 4.38 -6.40 10.22
N MET A 24 3.64 -6.67 9.15
CA MET A 24 2.75 -7.83 9.08
C MET A 24 3.50 -9.16 8.96
N SER A 25 4.72 -9.16 8.42
CA SER A 25 5.52 -10.37 8.25
C SER A 25 6.32 -10.76 9.50
N LEU A 26 6.69 -9.79 10.35
CA LEU A 26 7.53 -10.05 11.54
C LEU A 26 7.01 -11.18 12.45
N PRO A 27 5.70 -11.34 12.71
CA PRO A 27 5.20 -12.44 13.54
C PRO A 27 5.47 -13.84 12.98
N TYR A 28 5.68 -13.94 11.66
CA TYR A 28 5.67 -15.23 10.96
C TYR A 28 7.04 -15.69 10.46
N PHE A 29 8.07 -14.83 10.40
CA PHE A 29 9.39 -15.23 9.87
C PHE A 29 9.95 -16.47 10.54
N ARG A 30 9.76 -16.62 11.86
CA ARG A 30 10.28 -17.76 12.64
C ARG A 30 9.59 -19.08 12.29
N GLU A 31 8.33 -19.05 11.91
CA GLU A 31 7.60 -20.24 11.43
C GLU A 31 8.26 -20.82 10.18
N PHE A 32 8.88 -19.95 9.37
CA PHE A 32 9.58 -20.31 8.14
C PHE A 32 11.11 -20.44 8.31
N GLY A 33 11.59 -20.55 9.55
CA GLY A 33 13.00 -20.78 9.86
C GLY A 33 13.91 -19.57 9.79
N TRP A 34 13.35 -18.34 9.76
CA TRP A 34 14.11 -17.09 9.70
C TRP A 34 13.88 -16.23 10.95
N ASP A 35 14.95 -15.62 11.45
CA ASP A 35 14.89 -14.56 12.46
C ASP A 35 15.13 -13.21 11.79
N ALA A 36 14.40 -12.17 12.21
CA ALA A 36 14.43 -10.86 11.57
C ALA A 36 14.87 -9.77 12.55
N GLU A 37 15.78 -8.90 12.09
CA GLU A 37 16.10 -7.65 12.77
C GLU A 37 15.84 -6.48 11.82
N VAL A 38 15.32 -5.36 12.33
CA VAL A 38 14.92 -4.20 11.52
C VAL A 38 15.86 -3.03 11.77
N VAL A 39 16.34 -2.39 10.69
CA VAL A 39 17.03 -1.11 10.76
C VAL A 39 16.12 -0.03 10.17
N THR A 40 15.77 0.94 10.99
CA THR A 40 14.82 2.02 10.63
C THR A 40 15.38 3.40 11.00
N VAL A 41 14.85 4.45 10.42
CA VAL A 41 15.18 5.82 10.83
C VAL A 41 14.37 6.17 12.07
N ASP A 42 15.02 6.84 13.03
CA ASP A 42 14.33 7.31 14.22
C ASP A 42 13.15 8.23 13.83
N PRO A 43 11.94 7.96 14.34
CA PRO A 43 10.72 8.70 13.97
C PRO A 43 10.82 10.22 14.18
N VAL A 44 11.72 10.70 15.00
CA VAL A 44 11.94 12.14 15.20
C VAL A 44 12.38 12.86 13.91
N PHE A 45 12.99 12.13 12.97
CA PHE A 45 13.42 12.66 11.67
C PHE A 45 12.37 12.51 10.56
N SER A 46 11.21 11.90 10.86
CA SER A 46 10.10 11.68 9.93
C SER A 46 8.97 12.68 10.19
N GLU A 47 8.25 13.07 9.14
CA GLU A 47 7.05 13.91 9.21
C GLU A 47 5.75 13.11 9.03
N THR A 48 5.85 11.77 8.99
CA THR A 48 4.66 10.92 8.86
C THR A 48 3.81 10.98 10.13
N MET A 49 2.52 10.76 9.96
CA MET A 49 1.63 10.57 11.11
C MET A 49 2.16 9.43 11.98
N ARG A 50 2.10 9.59 13.30
CA ARG A 50 2.48 8.56 14.27
C ARG A 50 1.25 7.82 14.74
N ASP A 51 1.40 6.50 14.89
CA ASP A 51 0.40 5.60 15.45
C ASP A 51 1.13 4.51 16.25
N ASP A 52 1.11 4.64 17.57
CA ASP A 52 1.82 3.73 18.48
C ASP A 52 1.16 2.35 18.53
N LEU A 53 -0.13 2.23 18.16
CA LEU A 53 -0.82 0.94 18.09
C LEU A 53 -0.21 0.01 17.03
N LEU A 54 0.54 0.55 16.06
CA LEU A 54 1.24 -0.26 15.06
C LEU A 54 2.29 -1.22 15.66
N PHE A 55 2.69 -1.02 16.93
CA PHE A 55 3.57 -1.95 17.65
C PHE A 55 2.85 -3.15 18.26
N GLU A 56 1.54 -3.10 18.45
CA GLU A 56 0.77 -4.12 19.19
C GLU A 56 0.95 -5.54 18.64
N ASN A 57 1.04 -5.67 17.32
CA ASN A 57 1.16 -6.96 16.64
C ASN A 57 2.60 -7.30 16.24
N ILE A 58 3.60 -6.56 16.75
CA ILE A 58 5.02 -6.88 16.54
C ILE A 58 5.52 -7.71 17.73
N PRO A 59 6.19 -8.85 17.51
CA PRO A 59 6.79 -9.61 18.60
C PRO A 59 7.77 -8.74 19.40
N LYS A 60 7.64 -8.76 20.73
CA LYS A 60 8.39 -7.86 21.64
C LYS A 60 9.90 -8.06 21.63
N ASP A 61 10.35 -9.22 21.20
CA ASP A 61 11.77 -9.60 21.14
C ASP A 61 12.45 -9.27 19.79
N ILE A 62 11.70 -8.73 18.83
CA ILE A 62 12.28 -8.23 17.57
C ILE A 62 13.20 -7.06 17.85
N LYS A 63 14.46 -7.18 17.41
CA LYS A 63 15.43 -6.10 17.55
C LYS A 63 15.21 -5.03 16.49
N ILE A 64 14.95 -3.80 16.94
CA ILE A 64 14.76 -2.63 16.11
C ILE A 64 15.94 -1.67 16.33
N HIS A 65 16.78 -1.52 15.30
CA HIS A 65 17.93 -0.63 15.30
C HIS A 65 17.55 0.71 14.69
N ARG A 66 17.60 1.78 15.47
CA ARG A 66 17.30 3.13 15.00
C ARG A 66 18.55 3.84 14.51
N VAL A 67 18.45 4.50 13.36
CA VAL A 67 19.48 5.35 12.80
C VAL A 67 19.00 6.80 12.71
N ARG A 68 19.94 7.74 12.72
CA ARG A 68 19.66 9.17 12.55
C ARG A 68 19.50 9.52 11.06
N ALA A 69 18.97 10.71 10.81
CA ALA A 69 18.99 11.33 9.48
C ALA A 69 19.45 12.79 9.58
N LEU A 70 19.98 13.34 8.50
CA LEU A 70 20.32 14.75 8.41
C LEU A 70 19.06 15.61 8.47
N SER A 71 19.19 16.85 8.94
CA SER A 71 18.06 17.79 9.03
C SER A 71 17.46 18.08 7.66
N LYS A 72 16.12 17.91 7.55
CA LYS A 72 15.37 18.22 6.30
C LYS A 72 15.46 19.71 5.93
N LYS A 73 15.53 20.60 6.94
CA LYS A 73 15.62 22.06 6.70
C LYS A 73 16.80 22.44 5.81
N TRP A 74 17.93 21.76 5.96
CA TRP A 74 19.14 22.00 5.17
C TRP A 74 19.16 21.21 3.87
N THR A 75 18.86 19.92 3.94
CA THR A 75 19.00 19.00 2.80
C THR A 75 17.95 19.21 1.72
N SER A 76 16.74 19.66 2.06
CA SER A 76 15.69 19.94 1.08
C SER A 76 16.03 21.10 0.13
N LYS A 77 16.84 22.08 0.61
CA LYS A 77 17.35 23.18 -0.25
C LYS A 77 18.20 22.65 -1.40
N LEU A 78 18.94 21.57 -1.15
CA LEU A 78 19.82 20.90 -2.11
C LEU A 78 19.11 19.78 -2.91
N GLY A 79 17.77 19.65 -2.80
CA GLY A 79 17.05 18.55 -3.45
C GLY A 79 17.20 17.17 -2.78
N LEU A 80 17.92 17.09 -1.65
CA LEU A 80 18.18 15.85 -0.91
C LEU A 80 17.19 15.67 0.25
N GLY A 81 15.90 15.96 0.02
CA GLY A 81 14.88 15.97 1.07
C GLY A 81 14.32 14.59 1.46
N SER A 82 14.52 13.55 0.66
CA SER A 82 13.99 12.21 0.97
C SER A 82 14.66 11.63 2.21
N LEU A 83 13.88 10.87 3.00
CA LEU A 83 14.39 10.25 4.23
C LEU A 83 15.53 9.27 3.94
N GLY A 84 15.41 8.50 2.84
CA GLY A 84 16.45 7.58 2.39
C GLY A 84 17.79 8.26 2.13
N LEU A 85 17.79 9.40 1.39
CA LEU A 85 19.03 10.15 1.13
C LEU A 85 19.63 10.74 2.40
N ARG A 86 18.81 11.33 3.26
CA ARG A 86 19.26 11.98 4.50
C ARG A 86 19.86 11.01 5.52
N SER A 87 19.51 9.73 5.42
CA SER A 87 19.94 8.69 6.36
C SER A 87 21.05 7.76 5.83
N ILE A 88 21.42 7.85 4.56
CA ILE A 88 22.39 6.94 3.90
C ILE A 88 23.66 6.73 4.72
N TRP A 89 24.28 7.80 5.18
CA TRP A 89 25.55 7.71 5.93
C TRP A 89 25.36 6.98 7.28
N HIS A 90 24.25 7.26 7.97
CA HIS A 90 23.92 6.62 9.25
C HIS A 90 23.57 5.14 9.05
N TYR A 91 22.84 4.79 7.98
CA TYR A 91 22.61 3.39 7.58
C TYR A 91 23.93 2.67 7.31
N ARG A 92 24.78 3.26 6.47
CA ARG A 92 26.08 2.66 6.14
C ARG A 92 26.87 2.33 7.40
N ARG A 93 26.98 3.27 8.35
CA ARG A 93 27.72 3.07 9.62
C ARG A 93 27.10 1.98 10.49
N LYS A 94 25.78 2.04 10.72
CA LYS A 94 25.09 1.09 11.59
C LYS A 94 25.09 -0.31 11.02
N VAL A 95 24.75 -0.46 9.73
CA VAL A 95 24.68 -1.77 9.07
C VAL A 95 26.06 -2.38 8.89
N ASN A 96 27.11 -1.59 8.61
CA ASN A 96 28.49 -2.10 8.62
C ASN A 96 28.84 -2.74 9.96
N HIS A 97 28.47 -2.12 11.07
CA HIS A 97 28.69 -2.69 12.39
C HIS A 97 27.91 -3.99 12.60
N LEU A 98 26.63 -4.00 12.22
CA LEU A 98 25.78 -5.18 12.38
C LEU A 98 26.29 -6.36 11.52
N LEU A 99 26.66 -6.12 10.27
CA LEU A 99 27.19 -7.17 9.38
C LEU A 99 28.56 -7.69 9.81
N ALA A 100 29.39 -6.84 10.42
CA ALA A 100 30.69 -7.25 10.92
C ALA A 100 30.61 -8.06 12.23
N THR A 101 29.57 -7.87 13.04
CA THR A 101 29.44 -8.49 14.37
C THR A 101 28.35 -9.55 14.46
N GLY A 102 27.42 -9.55 13.51
CA GLY A 102 26.30 -10.47 13.44
C GLY A 102 26.44 -11.47 12.28
N ASN A 103 25.67 -12.54 12.36
CA ASN A 103 25.62 -13.56 11.31
C ASN A 103 24.31 -13.40 10.53
N TYR A 104 24.29 -12.49 9.56
CA TYR A 104 23.14 -12.25 8.68
C TYR A 104 23.36 -12.91 7.31
N GLN A 105 22.42 -13.75 6.90
CA GLN A 105 22.47 -14.44 5.64
C GLN A 105 21.93 -13.58 4.49
N LEU A 106 21.07 -12.60 4.78
CA LEU A 106 20.42 -11.78 3.77
C LEU A 106 20.16 -10.35 4.27
N ILE A 107 20.26 -9.37 3.35
CA ILE A 107 19.75 -8.02 3.55
C ILE A 107 18.47 -7.89 2.74
N TYR A 108 17.38 -7.42 3.36
CA TYR A 108 16.10 -7.19 2.70
C TYR A 108 15.71 -5.71 2.76
N PHE A 109 15.67 -5.07 1.60
CA PHE A 109 15.17 -3.70 1.47
C PHE A 109 13.67 -3.74 1.19
N SER A 110 12.85 -3.29 2.14
CA SER A 110 11.41 -3.15 1.97
C SER A 110 11.02 -1.69 2.21
N THR A 111 10.92 -0.90 1.16
CA THR A 111 10.72 0.54 1.27
C THR A 111 10.42 1.22 -0.05
N THR A 112 9.72 2.36 0.01
CA THR A 112 9.62 3.35 -1.07
C THR A 112 10.70 4.45 -0.99
N GLN A 113 11.55 4.43 0.06
CA GLN A 113 12.72 5.30 0.19
C GLN A 113 13.92 4.74 -0.58
N PHE A 114 13.72 4.42 -1.83
CA PHE A 114 14.65 3.69 -2.72
C PHE A 114 16.12 4.14 -2.72
N PRO A 115 16.47 5.42 -2.54
CA PRO A 115 17.89 5.80 -2.53
C PRO A 115 18.76 5.04 -1.52
N VAL A 116 18.17 4.47 -0.45
CA VAL A 116 18.94 3.66 0.52
C VAL A 116 19.42 2.35 -0.09
N CYS A 117 18.75 1.84 -1.14
CA CYS A 117 19.07 0.57 -1.79
C CYS A 117 20.44 0.58 -2.48
N ILE A 118 21.01 1.77 -2.79
CA ILE A 118 22.38 1.86 -3.34
C ILE A 118 23.46 1.31 -2.39
N LEU A 119 23.13 1.14 -1.13
CA LEU A 119 24.01 0.50 -0.15
C LEU A 119 24.09 -1.02 -0.31
N GLY A 120 23.12 -1.66 -0.97
CA GLY A 120 23.11 -3.11 -1.20
C GLY A 120 24.38 -3.61 -1.89
N PRO A 121 24.76 -3.09 -3.08
CA PRO A 121 25.99 -3.49 -3.76
C PRO A 121 27.25 -3.21 -2.92
N TYR A 122 27.26 -2.16 -2.14
CA TYR A 122 28.39 -1.86 -1.25
C TYR A 122 28.53 -2.92 -0.16
N TRP A 123 27.43 -3.31 0.51
CA TRP A 123 27.47 -4.32 1.55
C TRP A 123 27.76 -5.72 0.99
N LYS A 124 27.21 -6.06 -0.16
CA LYS A 124 27.52 -7.33 -0.83
C LYS A 124 29.01 -7.45 -1.14
N ARG A 125 29.64 -6.41 -1.76
CA ARG A 125 31.08 -6.43 -2.05
C ARG A 125 31.95 -6.49 -0.78
N LYS A 126 31.50 -5.84 0.32
CA LYS A 126 32.30 -5.72 1.53
C LYS A 126 32.18 -6.92 2.46
N PHE A 127 30.99 -7.51 2.55
CA PHE A 127 30.67 -8.54 3.55
C PHE A 127 30.23 -9.87 2.93
N GLY A 128 30.11 -9.95 1.59
CA GLY A 128 29.58 -11.14 0.91
C GLY A 128 28.08 -11.36 1.13
N THR A 129 27.37 -10.46 1.81
CA THR A 129 25.95 -10.68 2.16
C THR A 129 25.06 -10.32 0.98
N PRO A 130 24.28 -11.28 0.42
CA PRO A 130 23.34 -11.03 -0.67
C PRO A 130 22.18 -10.12 -0.24
N TYR A 131 21.51 -9.52 -1.21
CA TYR A 131 20.38 -8.65 -0.90
C TYR A 131 19.22 -8.78 -1.86
N VAL A 132 18.02 -8.58 -1.32
CA VAL A 132 16.74 -8.55 -2.03
C VAL A 132 16.13 -7.14 -1.90
N ILE A 133 15.53 -6.66 -2.99
CA ILE A 133 14.80 -5.39 -3.02
C ILE A 133 13.32 -5.65 -3.26
N ASP A 134 12.46 -5.05 -2.42
CA ASP A 134 11.01 -5.02 -2.56
C ASP A 134 10.59 -3.70 -3.25
N MET A 135 10.12 -3.82 -4.47
CA MET A 135 9.65 -2.74 -5.32
C MET A 135 8.15 -2.52 -5.09
N GLN A 136 7.83 -1.76 -4.05
CA GLN A 136 6.43 -1.47 -3.69
C GLN A 136 5.80 -0.38 -4.57
N ASP A 137 6.63 0.42 -5.21
CA ASP A 137 6.28 1.43 -6.22
C ASP A 137 7.35 1.46 -7.31
N PRO A 138 7.09 2.02 -8.50
CA PRO A 138 8.13 2.29 -9.48
C PRO A 138 9.13 3.32 -8.95
N TRP A 139 10.41 2.95 -8.85
CA TRP A 139 11.45 3.91 -8.42
C TRP A 139 11.69 4.98 -9.48
N HIS A 140 11.83 4.56 -10.72
CA HIS A 140 11.98 5.40 -11.89
C HIS A 140 10.84 5.12 -12.86
N SER A 141 10.06 6.15 -13.19
CA SER A 141 8.91 6.04 -14.08
C SER A 141 8.84 7.23 -15.03
N ASP A 142 8.54 6.96 -16.30
CA ASP A 142 8.34 7.97 -17.32
C ASP A 142 6.93 8.58 -17.30
N TYR A 143 6.05 8.10 -16.42
CA TYR A 143 4.64 8.50 -16.32
C TYR A 143 4.42 10.02 -16.35
N TYR A 144 5.29 10.78 -15.70
CA TYR A 144 5.17 12.24 -15.67
C TYR A 144 5.86 12.95 -16.82
N GLN A 145 6.61 12.25 -17.70
CA GLN A 145 7.29 12.89 -18.82
C GLN A 145 6.30 13.45 -19.84
N ASP A 146 5.22 12.70 -20.11
CA ASP A 146 4.18 13.07 -21.07
C ASP A 146 3.10 13.98 -20.48
N LYS A 147 3.15 14.25 -19.16
CA LYS A 147 2.19 15.14 -18.50
C LYS A 147 2.61 16.62 -18.63
N PRO A 148 1.65 17.55 -18.72
CA PRO A 148 1.94 18.99 -18.66
C PRO A 148 2.71 19.37 -17.39
N LYS A 149 3.55 20.43 -17.46
CA LYS A 149 4.40 20.87 -16.34
C LYS A 149 3.60 21.14 -15.04
N VAL A 150 2.37 21.62 -15.17
CA VAL A 150 1.47 21.91 -14.01
C VAL A 150 1.08 20.63 -13.25
N GLN A 151 1.05 19.50 -13.93
CA GLN A 151 0.68 18.20 -13.34
C GLN A 151 1.89 17.43 -12.80
N ARG A 152 3.11 17.93 -13.03
CA ARG A 152 4.34 17.29 -12.56
C ARG A 152 4.65 17.70 -11.11
N PRO A 153 5.19 16.79 -10.28
CA PRO A 153 5.67 17.15 -8.94
C PRO A 153 6.73 18.27 -8.99
N SER A 154 6.80 19.09 -7.97
CA SER A 154 7.84 20.11 -7.85
C SER A 154 9.23 19.46 -7.93
N LYS A 155 10.16 20.09 -8.69
CA LYS A 155 11.53 19.57 -8.91
C LYS A 155 11.58 18.19 -9.58
N TYR A 156 10.54 17.79 -10.32
CA TYR A 156 10.46 16.50 -11.02
C TYR A 156 11.71 16.21 -11.86
N TRP A 157 12.18 17.19 -12.65
CA TRP A 157 13.36 17.03 -13.50
C TRP A 157 14.63 16.60 -12.75
N PHE A 158 14.82 17.12 -11.52
CA PHE A 158 15.95 16.77 -10.67
C PHE A 158 15.78 15.36 -10.08
N SER A 159 14.62 15.10 -9.47
CA SER A 159 14.31 13.79 -8.90
C SER A 159 14.36 12.69 -9.95
N TYR A 160 13.81 12.93 -11.14
CA TYR A 160 13.83 11.99 -12.25
C TYR A 160 15.26 11.61 -12.64
N ARG A 161 16.15 12.60 -12.88
CA ARG A 161 17.56 12.34 -13.24
C ARG A 161 18.31 11.62 -12.13
N MET A 162 18.08 11.99 -10.90
CA MET A 162 18.68 11.34 -9.74
C MET A 162 18.23 9.87 -9.65
N HIS A 163 16.94 9.59 -9.77
CA HIS A 163 16.42 8.23 -9.71
C HIS A 163 16.94 7.38 -10.88
N ARG A 164 16.95 7.92 -12.08
CA ARG A 164 17.54 7.29 -13.27
C ARG A 164 19.03 6.94 -13.09
N TYR A 165 19.77 7.73 -12.30
CA TYR A 165 21.18 7.47 -12.00
C TYR A 165 21.37 6.47 -10.86
N LEU A 166 20.50 6.46 -9.85
CA LEU A 166 20.65 5.61 -8.65
C LEU A 166 20.08 4.21 -8.84
N GLU A 167 18.97 4.05 -9.56
CA GLU A 167 18.31 2.76 -9.77
C GLU A 167 19.25 1.69 -10.36
N PRO A 168 19.97 1.93 -11.50
CA PRO A 168 20.86 0.92 -12.05
C PRO A 168 21.98 0.53 -11.09
N LYS A 169 22.44 1.46 -10.24
CA LYS A 169 23.45 1.15 -9.23
C LYS A 169 22.95 0.20 -8.17
N ALA A 170 21.72 0.38 -7.69
CA ALA A 170 21.11 -0.53 -6.73
C ALA A 170 20.81 -1.89 -7.35
N MET A 171 20.44 -1.93 -8.65
CA MET A 171 20.12 -3.17 -9.36
C MET A 171 21.34 -3.96 -9.81
N ALA A 172 22.55 -3.37 -9.80
CA ALA A 172 23.75 -3.97 -10.39
C ALA A 172 24.13 -5.35 -9.82
N LEU A 173 23.93 -5.58 -8.53
CA LEU A 173 24.32 -6.83 -7.84
C LEU A 173 23.18 -7.46 -7.04
N VAL A 174 21.95 -7.04 -7.27
CA VAL A 174 20.77 -7.58 -6.53
C VAL A 174 20.61 -9.08 -6.81
N ASP A 175 20.27 -9.83 -5.77
CA ASP A 175 20.15 -11.29 -5.82
C ASP A 175 18.70 -11.76 -5.93
N GLY A 176 17.74 -10.89 -5.67
CA GLY A 176 16.31 -11.18 -5.83
C GLY A 176 15.45 -9.93 -5.80
N LEU A 177 14.28 -10.01 -6.44
CA LEU A 177 13.30 -8.94 -6.50
C LEU A 177 11.95 -9.43 -5.96
N ILE A 178 11.34 -8.62 -5.10
CA ILE A 178 9.92 -8.69 -4.77
C ILE A 178 9.25 -7.46 -5.37
N SER A 179 8.00 -7.59 -5.80
CA SER A 179 7.18 -6.44 -6.18
C SER A 179 5.72 -6.70 -5.86
N VAL A 180 4.95 -5.62 -5.71
CA VAL A 180 3.49 -5.68 -5.55
C VAL A 180 2.77 -5.92 -6.88
N SER A 181 3.49 -5.76 -8.01
CA SER A 181 2.95 -5.91 -9.36
C SER A 181 3.96 -6.58 -10.28
N GLU A 182 3.50 -7.53 -11.08
CA GLU A 182 4.31 -8.19 -12.10
C GLU A 182 4.80 -7.18 -13.16
N ALA A 183 3.99 -6.20 -13.49
CA ALA A 183 4.36 -5.15 -14.44
C ALA A 183 5.63 -4.40 -13.99
N TYR A 184 5.82 -4.16 -12.70
CA TYR A 184 7.03 -3.48 -12.21
C TYR A 184 8.28 -4.35 -12.37
N ILE A 185 8.16 -5.67 -12.16
CA ILE A 185 9.25 -6.63 -12.41
C ILE A 185 9.59 -6.65 -13.90
N THR A 186 8.59 -6.76 -14.77
CA THR A 186 8.76 -6.78 -16.23
C THR A 186 9.41 -5.50 -16.74
N ASP A 187 8.97 -4.34 -16.23
CA ASP A 187 9.56 -3.03 -16.58
C ASP A 187 11.05 -2.94 -16.17
N LEU A 188 11.41 -3.45 -14.99
CA LEU A 188 12.80 -3.52 -14.54
C LEU A 188 13.64 -4.49 -15.38
N GLN A 189 13.11 -5.66 -15.69
CA GLN A 189 13.77 -6.67 -16.52
C GLN A 189 13.96 -6.21 -17.97
N SER A 190 13.05 -5.38 -18.49
CA SER A 190 13.19 -4.77 -19.81
C SER A 190 14.32 -3.72 -19.84
N ARG A 191 14.49 -2.97 -18.75
CA ARG A 191 15.55 -1.96 -18.61
C ARG A 191 16.92 -2.55 -18.28
N TYR A 192 16.95 -3.66 -17.53
CA TYR A 192 18.19 -4.28 -17.04
C TYR A 192 18.17 -5.79 -17.32
N SER A 193 18.78 -6.20 -18.44
CA SER A 193 18.76 -7.59 -18.93
C SER A 193 19.22 -8.62 -17.89
N ARG A 194 20.19 -8.27 -17.02
CA ARG A 194 20.67 -9.12 -15.92
C ARG A 194 19.51 -9.55 -14.99
N LEU A 195 18.52 -8.70 -14.77
CA LEU A 195 17.40 -8.99 -13.85
C LEU A 195 16.46 -10.10 -14.37
N LYS A 196 16.58 -10.51 -15.63
CA LYS A 196 15.83 -11.66 -16.17
C LYS A 196 16.31 -13.00 -15.60
N HIS A 197 17.51 -13.04 -15.06
CA HIS A 197 18.16 -14.25 -14.58
C HIS A 197 18.14 -14.39 -13.05
N ILE A 198 17.69 -13.37 -12.32
CA ILE A 198 17.60 -13.43 -10.85
C ILE A 198 16.21 -13.89 -10.41
N PRO A 199 16.09 -14.51 -9.22
CA PRO A 199 14.80 -14.80 -8.62
C PRO A 199 13.92 -13.56 -8.47
N ALA A 200 12.67 -13.67 -8.89
CA ALA A 200 11.68 -12.63 -8.72
C ALA A 200 10.35 -13.22 -8.24
N ALA A 201 9.56 -12.42 -7.51
CA ALA A 201 8.22 -12.79 -7.05
C ALA A 201 7.30 -11.57 -6.98
N THR A 202 6.07 -11.73 -7.45
CA THR A 202 5.00 -10.77 -7.24
C THR A 202 4.28 -11.11 -5.94
N ILE A 203 4.48 -10.30 -4.91
CA ILE A 203 3.88 -10.47 -3.59
C ILE A 203 3.12 -9.17 -3.27
N THR A 204 1.81 -9.25 -3.20
CA THR A 204 0.96 -8.09 -2.89
C THR A 204 1.06 -7.69 -1.40
N PHE A 205 0.43 -6.59 -1.01
CA PHE A 205 0.14 -6.38 0.41
C PHE A 205 -0.92 -7.39 0.86
N GLY A 206 -0.87 -7.77 2.12
CA GLY A 206 -1.68 -8.86 2.63
C GLY A 206 -2.83 -8.43 3.53
N ALA A 207 -3.61 -9.42 3.90
CA ALA A 207 -4.60 -9.36 4.95
C ALA A 207 -3.96 -9.74 6.30
N PHE A 208 -4.21 -8.94 7.34
CA PHE A 208 -3.71 -9.19 8.67
C PHE A 208 -4.84 -9.04 9.70
N ASP A 209 -5.50 -10.15 10.03
CA ASP A 209 -6.69 -10.20 10.90
C ASP A 209 -6.43 -9.72 12.32
N ALA A 210 -5.20 -9.87 12.83
CA ALA A 210 -4.80 -9.35 14.13
C ALA A 210 -5.03 -7.83 14.26
N ASP A 211 -4.89 -7.08 13.14
CA ASP A 211 -5.12 -5.64 13.15
C ASP A 211 -6.59 -5.28 13.39
N LEU A 212 -7.54 -6.08 12.90
CA LEU A 212 -8.97 -5.86 13.19
C LEU A 212 -9.26 -6.05 14.68
N LYS A 213 -8.65 -7.08 15.29
CA LYS A 213 -8.79 -7.33 16.73
C LYS A 213 -8.24 -6.17 17.55
N THR A 214 -7.05 -5.68 17.19
CA THR A 214 -6.44 -4.49 17.83
C THR A 214 -7.32 -3.26 17.68
N ALA A 215 -7.86 -2.99 16.49
CA ALA A 215 -8.77 -1.85 16.27
C ALA A 215 -10.01 -1.92 17.16
N LEU A 216 -10.60 -3.10 17.34
CA LEU A 216 -11.76 -3.32 18.23
C LEU A 216 -11.42 -3.15 19.71
N GLN A 217 -10.28 -3.64 20.16
CA GLN A 217 -9.81 -3.49 21.54
C GLN A 217 -9.63 -2.01 21.92
N HIS A 218 -9.15 -1.20 20.97
CA HIS A 218 -8.89 0.23 21.16
C HIS A 218 -10.02 1.14 20.67
N LYS A 219 -11.22 0.61 20.41
CA LYS A 219 -12.34 1.39 19.83
C LYS A 219 -12.67 2.68 20.59
N ALA A 220 -12.55 2.67 21.91
CA ALA A 220 -12.83 3.82 22.76
C ALA A 220 -11.84 4.99 22.57
N SER A 221 -10.67 4.74 21.99
CA SER A 221 -9.63 5.76 21.71
C SER A 221 -9.92 6.57 20.46
N PHE A 222 -10.90 6.17 19.64
CA PHE A 222 -11.21 6.80 18.36
C PHE A 222 -12.55 7.52 18.40
N LYS A 223 -12.56 8.77 17.90
CA LYS A 223 -13.79 9.52 17.73
C LYS A 223 -14.63 8.90 16.60
N PRO A 224 -15.92 8.59 16.84
CA PRO A 224 -16.79 8.11 15.77
C PRO A 224 -16.89 9.11 14.62
N LEU A 225 -16.81 8.63 13.37
CA LEU A 225 -16.90 9.45 12.17
C LEU A 225 -18.26 9.31 11.47
N LEU A 226 -18.95 8.19 11.71
CA LEU A 226 -20.19 7.84 11.04
C LEU A 226 -21.39 8.32 11.85
N GLN A 227 -22.43 8.77 11.16
CA GLN A 227 -23.66 9.24 11.80
C GLN A 227 -24.55 8.05 12.21
N THR A 228 -25.05 8.11 13.44
CA THR A 228 -26.07 7.16 13.92
C THR A 228 -27.42 7.45 13.27
N GLY A 229 -28.23 6.41 13.07
CA GLY A 229 -29.57 6.54 12.49
C GLY A 229 -29.59 6.53 10.96
N PHE A 230 -28.42 6.48 10.29
CA PHE A 230 -28.27 6.36 8.84
C PHE A 230 -27.58 5.07 8.45
N LYS A 231 -27.73 4.68 7.20
CA LYS A 231 -26.95 3.61 6.56
C LYS A 231 -25.68 4.19 5.97
N ASN A 232 -24.55 3.85 6.55
CA ASN A 232 -23.26 4.46 6.24
C ASN A 232 -22.48 3.61 5.25
N ILE A 233 -22.26 4.13 4.06
CA ILE A 233 -21.44 3.55 3.00
C ILE A 233 -20.08 4.23 3.02
N VAL A 234 -19.02 3.45 3.19
CA VAL A 234 -17.70 4.01 3.52
C VAL A 234 -16.64 3.65 2.50
N TYR A 235 -15.86 4.65 2.12
CA TYR A 235 -14.56 4.52 1.46
C TYR A 235 -13.49 5.25 2.25
N VAL A 236 -12.40 4.55 2.59
CA VAL A 236 -11.21 5.16 3.21
C VAL A 236 -10.01 4.98 2.29
N GLY A 237 -9.54 6.07 1.72
CA GLY A 237 -8.42 6.00 0.80
C GLY A 237 -8.21 7.29 0.02
N ARG A 238 -7.19 7.31 -0.86
CA ARG A 238 -6.96 8.47 -1.70
C ARG A 238 -8.17 8.77 -2.58
N GLY A 239 -8.46 10.02 -2.78
CA GLY A 239 -9.33 10.54 -3.83
C GLY A 239 -8.50 11.09 -5.00
N GLY A 240 -9.17 11.45 -6.08
CA GLY A 240 -8.55 12.09 -7.23
C GLY A 240 -9.47 12.11 -8.43
N MET A 241 -9.15 12.97 -9.40
CA MET A 241 -9.90 13.09 -10.65
C MET A 241 -9.94 11.77 -11.44
N ASP A 242 -8.91 10.95 -11.29
CA ASP A 242 -8.79 9.62 -11.90
C ASP A 242 -9.81 8.60 -11.37
N MET A 243 -10.49 8.88 -10.27
CA MET A 243 -11.58 8.06 -9.70
C MET A 243 -12.98 8.56 -10.11
N HIS A 244 -13.07 9.74 -10.73
CA HIS A 244 -14.35 10.33 -11.12
C HIS A 244 -15.13 9.44 -12.11
N ARG A 245 -14.41 8.71 -12.96
CA ARG A 245 -15.05 7.76 -13.90
C ARG A 245 -15.80 6.64 -13.18
N ALA A 246 -15.25 6.13 -12.08
CA ALA A 246 -15.90 5.11 -11.25
C ALA A 246 -17.03 5.69 -10.38
N LEU A 247 -16.89 6.94 -9.92
CA LEU A 247 -17.83 7.53 -8.95
C LEU A 247 -19.03 8.24 -9.58
N ARG A 248 -18.88 8.84 -10.77
CA ARG A 248 -19.98 9.57 -11.41
C ARG A 248 -21.24 8.71 -11.58
N PRO A 249 -21.18 7.46 -12.12
CA PRO A 249 -22.36 6.60 -12.24
C PRO A 249 -23.01 6.25 -10.88
N VAL A 250 -22.22 6.19 -9.79
CA VAL A 250 -22.77 6.00 -8.43
C VAL A 250 -23.62 7.20 -8.02
N PHE A 251 -23.12 8.41 -8.26
CA PHE A 251 -23.85 9.63 -7.90
C PHE A 251 -25.07 9.88 -8.79
N GLU A 252 -24.99 9.51 -10.05
CA GLU A 252 -26.14 9.55 -10.97
C GLU A 252 -27.22 8.55 -10.56
N ALA A 253 -26.83 7.32 -10.17
CA ALA A 253 -27.75 6.32 -9.63
C ALA A 253 -28.39 6.76 -8.30
N LEU A 254 -27.62 7.43 -7.42
CA LEU A 254 -28.17 8.03 -6.20
C LEU A 254 -29.20 9.11 -6.49
N LYS A 255 -28.97 9.96 -7.51
CA LYS A 255 -29.92 11.00 -7.91
C LYS A 255 -31.24 10.41 -8.42
N GLU A 256 -31.16 9.37 -9.25
CA GLU A 256 -32.34 8.65 -9.74
C GLU A 256 -33.10 7.99 -8.59
N GLY A 257 -32.37 7.27 -7.71
CA GLY A 257 -32.96 6.62 -6.56
C GLY A 257 -33.65 7.58 -5.59
N LEU A 258 -33.11 8.82 -5.41
CA LEU A 258 -33.79 9.87 -4.64
C LEU A 258 -35.11 10.34 -5.25
N GLN A 259 -35.24 10.29 -6.59
CA GLN A 259 -36.47 10.64 -7.27
C GLN A 259 -37.52 9.54 -7.16
N GLU A 260 -37.08 8.28 -7.22
CA GLU A 260 -37.97 7.10 -7.19
C GLU A 260 -38.38 6.66 -5.79
N ASN A 261 -37.45 6.72 -4.84
CA ASN A 261 -37.63 6.29 -3.44
C ASN A 261 -36.90 7.23 -2.48
N PRO A 262 -37.42 8.47 -2.27
CA PRO A 262 -36.77 9.47 -1.43
C PRO A 262 -36.46 8.98 -0.01
N ASP A 263 -37.39 8.27 0.64
CA ASP A 263 -37.23 7.84 2.04
C ASP A 263 -36.08 6.83 2.18
N GLY A 264 -35.99 5.86 1.28
CA GLY A 264 -34.93 4.86 1.31
C GLY A 264 -33.57 5.47 1.03
N PHE A 265 -33.47 6.33 0.03
CA PHE A 265 -32.19 6.91 -0.39
C PHE A 265 -31.70 8.05 0.51
N ASN A 266 -32.59 8.86 1.13
CA ASN A 266 -32.19 9.85 2.12
C ASN A 266 -31.56 9.23 3.38
N ASN A 267 -31.84 7.95 3.63
CA ASN A 267 -31.23 7.21 4.73
C ASN A 267 -29.81 6.71 4.42
N LEU A 268 -29.34 6.79 3.15
CA LEU A 268 -27.97 6.43 2.78
C LEU A 268 -27.03 7.63 2.99
N LYS A 269 -25.88 7.41 3.59
CA LYS A 269 -24.80 8.41 3.75
C LYS A 269 -23.48 7.83 3.26
N PHE A 270 -22.83 8.55 2.35
CA PHE A 270 -21.57 8.15 1.74
C PHE A 270 -20.43 8.93 2.35
N TYR A 271 -19.43 8.21 2.85
CA TYR A 271 -18.24 8.79 3.47
C TYR A 271 -17.01 8.47 2.65
N PHE A 272 -16.28 9.52 2.27
CA PHE A 272 -14.99 9.43 1.59
C PHE A 272 -13.93 10.03 2.52
N ILE A 273 -13.05 9.19 3.08
CA ILE A 273 -12.17 9.58 4.18
C ILE A 273 -10.70 9.41 3.78
N GLY A 274 -9.86 10.41 4.10
CA GLY A 274 -8.43 10.37 3.82
C GLY A 274 -8.11 10.57 2.33
N THR A 275 -8.94 11.32 1.62
CA THR A 275 -8.88 11.46 0.16
C THR A 275 -7.69 12.26 -0.34
N SER A 276 -7.03 13.08 0.51
CA SER A 276 -5.88 13.88 0.12
C SER A 276 -4.59 13.51 0.85
N TYR A 277 -3.47 13.56 0.11
CA TYR A 277 -2.12 13.50 0.69
C TYR A 277 -1.58 14.88 1.08
N ALA A 278 -2.21 15.97 0.62
CA ALA A 278 -1.80 17.32 0.95
C ALA A 278 -2.19 17.71 2.39
N ARG A 279 -1.35 18.50 3.06
CA ARG A 279 -1.57 18.92 4.45
C ARG A 279 -2.86 19.74 4.64
N LEU A 280 -3.24 20.51 3.64
CA LEU A 280 -4.48 21.31 3.56
C LEU A 280 -5.44 20.71 2.52
N GLY A 281 -5.55 19.38 2.46
CA GLY A 281 -6.19 18.62 1.41
C GLY A 281 -7.49 19.23 0.88
N GLU A 282 -7.52 19.40 -0.43
CA GLU A 282 -8.74 19.80 -1.13
C GLU A 282 -9.64 18.57 -1.34
N ALA A 283 -10.94 18.81 -1.20
CA ALA A 283 -11.95 17.81 -1.53
C ALA A 283 -12.02 17.69 -3.07
N THR A 284 -12.03 16.47 -3.57
CA THR A 284 -12.12 16.18 -5.01
C THR A 284 -13.38 15.39 -5.37
N ILE A 285 -13.98 14.74 -4.39
CA ILE A 285 -15.14 13.85 -4.57
C ILE A 285 -16.43 14.60 -4.25
N LEU A 286 -16.46 15.41 -3.18
CA LEU A 286 -17.64 16.19 -2.81
C LEU A 286 -18.08 17.20 -3.89
N PRO A 287 -17.17 17.91 -4.59
CA PRO A 287 -17.57 18.73 -5.74
C PRO A 287 -18.27 17.91 -6.83
N LEU A 288 -17.76 16.73 -7.18
CA LEU A 288 -18.38 15.83 -8.16
C LEU A 288 -19.81 15.41 -7.72
N ALA A 289 -20.00 15.08 -6.44
CA ALA A 289 -21.30 14.75 -5.88
C ALA A 289 -22.26 15.97 -5.94
N GLY A 290 -21.74 17.19 -5.70
CA GLY A 290 -22.49 18.42 -5.87
C GLY A 290 -22.95 18.65 -7.31
N ASP A 291 -22.08 18.45 -8.30
CA ASP A 291 -22.40 18.57 -9.72
C ASP A 291 -23.49 17.55 -10.14
N CYS A 292 -23.51 16.37 -9.51
CA CYS A 292 -24.55 15.38 -9.73
C CYS A 292 -25.85 15.66 -8.93
N GLY A 293 -25.86 16.64 -8.03
CA GLY A 293 -27.03 17.01 -7.22
C GLY A 293 -27.27 16.15 -5.97
N VAL A 294 -26.26 15.39 -5.52
CA VAL A 294 -26.35 14.48 -4.36
C VAL A 294 -25.37 14.85 -3.23
N GLY A 295 -24.83 16.05 -3.23
CA GLY A 295 -23.83 16.51 -2.26
C GLY A 295 -24.29 16.41 -0.79
N THR A 296 -25.60 16.46 -0.50
CA THR A 296 -26.16 16.30 0.85
C THR A 296 -26.06 14.90 1.41
N LEU A 297 -25.90 13.89 0.55
CA LEU A 297 -25.69 12.50 0.94
C LEU A 297 -24.21 12.13 1.11
N VAL A 298 -23.30 13.00 0.69
CA VAL A 298 -21.86 12.74 0.63
C VAL A 298 -21.12 13.58 1.66
N THR A 299 -20.26 12.93 2.41
CA THR A 299 -19.30 13.58 3.32
C THR A 299 -17.90 13.21 2.87
N GLU A 300 -17.08 14.20 2.53
CA GLU A 300 -15.67 14.02 2.24
C GLU A 300 -14.83 14.59 3.39
N ILE A 301 -13.94 13.75 3.94
CA ILE A 301 -12.95 14.11 4.96
C ILE A 301 -11.57 13.98 4.31
N PRO A 302 -11.01 15.04 3.71
CA PRO A 302 -9.73 14.95 2.99
C PRO A 302 -8.57 14.52 3.87
N LYS A 303 -8.57 14.91 5.13
CA LYS A 303 -7.52 14.60 6.10
C LYS A 303 -7.44 13.09 6.36
N ARG A 304 -6.23 12.55 6.29
CA ARG A 304 -5.96 11.14 6.62
C ARG A 304 -6.17 10.89 8.12
N ILE A 305 -6.74 9.74 8.42
CA ILE A 305 -6.89 9.19 9.77
C ILE A 305 -5.85 8.10 10.02
N SER A 306 -5.67 7.69 11.27
CA SER A 306 -4.72 6.63 11.61
C SER A 306 -5.16 5.28 11.05
N TYR A 307 -4.22 4.34 10.97
CA TYR A 307 -4.47 3.03 10.39
C TYR A 307 -5.58 2.26 11.12
N TYR A 308 -5.51 2.18 12.45
CA TYR A 308 -6.52 1.48 13.25
C TYR A 308 -7.86 2.20 13.28
N HIS A 309 -7.87 3.55 13.20
CA HIS A 309 -9.11 4.29 13.03
C HIS A 309 -9.77 3.98 11.67
N THR A 310 -8.96 3.78 10.62
CA THR A 310 -9.46 3.32 9.32
C THR A 310 -10.15 1.97 9.45
N LEU A 311 -9.49 0.97 10.04
CA LEU A 311 -10.05 -0.36 10.21
C LEU A 311 -11.35 -0.34 11.03
N LEU A 312 -11.37 0.40 12.13
CA LEU A 312 -12.56 0.56 12.96
C LEU A 312 -13.71 1.18 12.17
N THR A 313 -13.45 2.23 11.39
CA THR A 313 -14.46 2.90 10.56
C THR A 313 -15.04 1.96 9.51
N LEU A 314 -14.20 1.14 8.85
CA LEU A 314 -14.66 0.12 7.90
C LEU A 314 -15.55 -0.94 8.60
N MET A 315 -15.19 -1.39 9.80
CA MET A 315 -15.98 -2.34 10.56
C MET A 315 -17.32 -1.77 11.04
N GLN A 316 -17.39 -0.45 11.29
CA GLN A 316 -18.61 0.25 11.71
C GLN A 316 -19.55 0.60 10.56
N ALA A 317 -19.08 0.55 9.32
CA ALA A 317 -19.89 0.81 8.14
C ALA A 317 -21.02 -0.23 7.96
N ASP A 318 -22.14 0.17 7.36
CA ASP A 318 -23.18 -0.76 6.90
C ASP A 318 -22.76 -1.43 5.59
N ALA A 319 -22.10 -0.69 4.69
CA ALA A 319 -21.52 -1.21 3.45
C ALA A 319 -20.22 -0.46 3.08
N LEU A 320 -19.46 -1.03 2.18
CA LEU A 320 -18.21 -0.46 1.69
C LEU A 320 -18.29 -0.17 0.18
N LEU A 321 -17.63 0.89 -0.23
CA LEU A 321 -17.45 1.26 -1.62
C LEU A 321 -15.96 1.33 -1.94
N ILE A 322 -15.51 0.71 -3.03
CA ILE A 322 -14.13 0.87 -3.51
C ILE A 322 -14.16 1.39 -4.95
N PRO A 323 -13.95 2.68 -5.18
CA PRO A 323 -13.75 3.21 -6.52
C PRO A 323 -12.32 2.93 -6.99
N GLY A 324 -12.19 2.37 -8.18
CA GLY A 324 -10.91 2.20 -8.88
C GLY A 324 -10.48 3.48 -9.60
N SER A 325 -9.22 3.49 -10.03
CA SER A 325 -8.65 4.52 -10.90
C SER A 325 -8.90 4.15 -12.37
N ASP A 326 -8.89 5.14 -13.24
CA ASP A 326 -8.85 4.94 -14.70
C ASP A 326 -7.49 4.38 -15.19
N ASP A 327 -6.46 4.39 -14.34
CA ASP A 327 -5.20 3.69 -14.59
C ASP A 327 -5.35 2.17 -14.38
N ALA A 328 -5.26 1.41 -15.46
CA ALA A 328 -5.33 -0.06 -15.43
C ALA A 328 -4.22 -0.72 -14.57
N LYS A 329 -3.10 -0.04 -14.36
CA LYS A 329 -1.99 -0.52 -13.51
C LYS A 329 -2.23 -0.26 -12.01
N TYR A 330 -3.31 0.43 -11.67
CA TYR A 330 -3.62 0.73 -10.28
C TYR A 330 -3.92 -0.54 -9.49
N THR A 331 -3.07 -0.84 -8.52
CA THR A 331 -3.22 -1.97 -7.60
C THR A 331 -3.89 -1.50 -6.31
N ALA A 332 -5.11 -1.94 -6.07
CA ALA A 332 -5.86 -1.58 -4.87
C ALA A 332 -5.38 -2.37 -3.65
N SER A 333 -4.19 -2.05 -3.12
CA SER A 333 -3.61 -2.72 -1.94
C SER A 333 -4.52 -2.68 -0.70
N LYS A 334 -5.41 -1.70 -0.63
CA LYS A 334 -6.43 -1.57 0.44
C LYS A 334 -7.60 -2.56 0.33
N LEU A 335 -7.68 -3.34 -0.75
CA LEU A 335 -8.72 -4.35 -0.92
C LEU A 335 -8.74 -5.38 0.23
N TYR A 336 -7.57 -5.85 0.67
CA TYR A 336 -7.46 -6.91 1.67
C TYR A 336 -8.05 -6.55 3.05
N PRO A 337 -7.75 -5.38 3.66
CA PRO A 337 -8.41 -4.98 4.89
C PRO A 337 -9.93 -4.76 4.73
N TYR A 338 -10.41 -4.34 3.55
CA TYR A 338 -11.85 -4.25 3.28
C TYR A 338 -12.49 -5.64 3.30
N LEU A 339 -11.90 -6.60 2.59
CA LEU A 339 -12.40 -7.97 2.52
C LEU A 339 -12.43 -8.65 3.89
N LEU A 340 -11.43 -8.40 4.73
CA LEU A 340 -11.40 -8.92 6.10
C LEU A 340 -12.61 -8.48 6.95
N THR A 341 -13.21 -7.33 6.67
CA THR A 341 -14.40 -6.88 7.42
C THR A 341 -15.65 -7.65 7.03
N GLN A 342 -15.66 -8.34 5.89
CA GLN A 342 -16.80 -9.06 5.31
C GLN A 342 -18.07 -8.21 5.16
N LYS A 343 -17.94 -6.89 5.09
CA LYS A 343 -19.07 -5.99 4.88
C LYS A 343 -19.59 -6.09 3.45
N PRO A 344 -20.88 -5.80 3.22
CA PRO A 344 -21.40 -5.62 1.86
C PRO A 344 -20.50 -4.69 1.06
N LEU A 345 -20.16 -5.05 -0.17
CA LEU A 345 -19.15 -4.35 -0.96
C LEU A 345 -19.65 -4.07 -2.37
N LEU A 346 -19.57 -2.80 -2.76
CA LEU A 346 -19.60 -2.37 -4.17
C LEU A 346 -18.19 -1.95 -4.58
N ALA A 347 -17.62 -2.65 -5.54
CA ALA A 347 -16.30 -2.39 -6.07
C ALA A 347 -16.41 -2.03 -7.56
N ILE A 348 -15.82 -0.90 -7.98
CA ILE A 348 -15.90 -0.40 -9.36
C ILE A 348 -14.48 -0.23 -9.88
N PHE A 349 -14.03 -1.11 -10.76
CA PHE A 349 -12.65 -1.15 -11.23
C PHE A 349 -12.52 -1.13 -12.75
N ASN A 350 -11.38 -0.63 -13.24
CA ASN A 350 -10.97 -0.93 -14.60
C ASN A 350 -10.88 -2.45 -14.77
N GLN A 351 -11.44 -3.00 -15.86
CA GLN A 351 -11.53 -4.45 -16.11
C GLN A 351 -10.15 -5.14 -16.12
N ASN A 352 -9.08 -4.40 -16.45
CA ASN A 352 -7.72 -4.91 -16.48
C ASN A 352 -7.01 -4.82 -15.11
N SER A 353 -7.70 -4.31 -14.08
CA SER A 353 -7.14 -4.26 -12.73
C SER A 353 -7.07 -5.67 -12.11
N ASN A 354 -5.95 -6.03 -11.52
CA ASN A 354 -5.81 -7.28 -10.77
C ASN A 354 -6.82 -7.42 -9.62
N ALA A 355 -7.36 -6.30 -9.13
CA ALA A 355 -8.39 -6.31 -8.09
C ALA A 355 -9.66 -7.08 -8.52
N VAL A 356 -10.01 -7.04 -9.81
CA VAL A 356 -11.16 -7.79 -10.37
C VAL A 356 -10.95 -9.28 -10.20
N ASN A 357 -9.76 -9.80 -10.55
CA ASN A 357 -9.42 -11.21 -10.41
C ASN A 357 -9.40 -11.64 -8.94
N VAL A 358 -8.85 -10.82 -8.05
CA VAL A 358 -8.83 -11.10 -6.60
C VAL A 358 -10.26 -11.18 -6.05
N LEU A 359 -11.14 -10.26 -6.42
CA LEU A 359 -12.54 -10.27 -5.98
C LEU A 359 -13.28 -11.51 -6.50
N ALA A 360 -13.13 -11.84 -7.78
CA ALA A 360 -13.78 -13.00 -8.39
C ALA A 360 -13.35 -14.33 -7.74
N GLU A 361 -12.06 -14.45 -7.43
CA GLU A 361 -11.50 -15.67 -6.83
C GLU A 361 -11.79 -15.78 -5.33
N CYS A 362 -11.65 -14.66 -4.61
CA CYS A 362 -11.59 -14.65 -3.14
C CYS A 362 -12.92 -14.34 -2.47
N THR A 363 -13.97 -13.97 -3.22
CA THR A 363 -15.23 -13.54 -2.61
C THR A 363 -16.46 -14.17 -3.24
N ARG A 364 -17.53 -14.21 -2.44
CA ARG A 364 -18.91 -14.38 -2.88
C ARG A 364 -19.73 -13.17 -2.44
N ASN A 365 -20.74 -12.81 -3.20
CA ASN A 365 -21.66 -11.70 -2.93
C ASN A 365 -21.04 -10.29 -2.96
N ALA A 366 -19.79 -10.14 -3.39
CA ALA A 366 -19.25 -8.81 -3.70
C ALA A 366 -19.86 -8.33 -5.03
N ALA A 367 -20.41 -7.11 -5.05
CA ALA A 367 -20.83 -6.48 -6.29
C ALA A 367 -19.61 -5.86 -6.97
N VAL A 368 -19.27 -6.36 -8.16
CA VAL A 368 -18.09 -5.90 -8.91
C VAL A 368 -18.57 -5.38 -10.26
N VAL A 369 -18.46 -4.06 -10.44
CA VAL A 369 -18.79 -3.37 -11.70
C VAL A 369 -17.47 -2.98 -12.37
N THR A 370 -17.34 -3.29 -13.65
CA THR A 370 -16.11 -3.00 -14.38
C THR A 370 -16.33 -1.92 -15.44
N PHE A 371 -15.23 -1.26 -15.82
CA PHE A 371 -15.17 -0.27 -16.90
C PHE A 371 -13.84 -0.34 -17.63
N ASP A 372 -13.76 0.31 -18.80
CA ASP A 372 -12.51 0.47 -19.54
C ASP A 372 -12.41 1.87 -20.19
N SER A 373 -11.50 2.04 -21.16
CA SER A 373 -11.35 3.30 -21.89
C SER A 373 -12.56 3.65 -22.75
N THR A 374 -13.34 2.64 -23.19
CA THR A 374 -14.48 2.77 -24.13
C THR A 374 -15.82 2.64 -23.42
N GLN A 375 -15.92 1.81 -22.41
CA GLN A 375 -17.14 1.51 -21.68
C GLN A 375 -17.11 2.12 -20.27
N ALA A 376 -18.15 2.90 -19.93
CA ALA A 376 -18.39 3.39 -18.58
C ALA A 376 -18.88 2.25 -17.67
N PRO A 377 -18.77 2.38 -16.32
CA PRO A 377 -19.40 1.42 -15.40
C PRO A 377 -20.91 1.34 -15.65
N SER A 378 -21.48 0.12 -15.61
CA SER A 378 -22.92 -0.09 -15.79
C SER A 378 -23.70 0.60 -14.66
N LYS A 379 -24.48 1.60 -15.01
CA LYS A 379 -25.34 2.32 -14.06
C LYS A 379 -26.47 1.41 -13.55
N GLU A 380 -26.98 0.52 -14.38
CA GLU A 380 -28.05 -0.43 -14.03
C GLU A 380 -27.61 -1.39 -12.94
N GLU A 381 -26.37 -1.92 -13.00
CA GLU A 381 -25.81 -2.78 -11.97
C GLU A 381 -25.63 -1.99 -10.67
N ILE A 382 -25.15 -0.76 -10.74
CA ILE A 382 -25.00 0.13 -9.58
C ILE A 382 -26.36 0.44 -8.96
N CYS A 383 -27.37 0.81 -9.75
CA CYS A 383 -28.74 1.04 -9.28
C CYS A 383 -29.31 -0.18 -8.54
N THR A 384 -29.09 -1.39 -9.06
CA THR A 384 -29.54 -2.64 -8.43
C THR A 384 -28.96 -2.77 -7.02
N VAL A 385 -27.68 -2.49 -6.83
CA VAL A 385 -27.02 -2.54 -5.52
C VAL A 385 -27.55 -1.45 -4.59
N LEU A 386 -27.64 -0.21 -5.07
CA LEU A 386 -28.10 0.92 -4.25
C LEU A 386 -29.57 0.78 -3.85
N ASN A 387 -30.45 0.28 -4.72
CA ASN A 387 -31.83 -0.04 -4.42
C ASN A 387 -31.95 -1.13 -3.35
N SER A 388 -31.08 -2.15 -3.40
CA SER A 388 -31.01 -3.17 -2.34
C SER A 388 -30.63 -2.54 -0.99
N TRP A 389 -29.64 -1.64 -0.97
CA TRP A 389 -29.21 -0.95 0.26
C TRP A 389 -30.26 0.03 0.78
N ALA A 390 -30.91 0.79 -0.09
CA ALA A 390 -32.02 1.68 0.27
C ALA A 390 -33.19 0.92 0.89
N ALA A 391 -33.43 -0.32 0.42
CA ALA A 391 -34.42 -1.23 1.01
C ALA A 391 -33.93 -1.95 2.30
N GLY A 392 -32.75 -1.59 2.83
CA GLY A 392 -32.19 -2.20 4.03
C GLY A 392 -31.58 -3.60 3.83
N ARG A 393 -31.41 -4.06 2.61
CA ARG A 393 -30.82 -5.38 2.29
C ARG A 393 -29.33 -5.26 2.04
N PHE A 394 -28.56 -5.57 3.06
CA PHE A 394 -27.09 -5.53 3.07
C PHE A 394 -26.51 -6.95 3.13
N MET A 395 -26.18 -7.51 1.95
CA MET A 395 -25.64 -8.87 1.87
C MET A 395 -24.12 -8.85 2.13
N PRO A 396 -23.66 -9.51 3.22
CA PRO A 396 -22.22 -9.57 3.53
C PRO A 396 -21.42 -10.30 2.45
N VAL A 397 -20.17 -9.87 2.25
CA VAL A 397 -19.20 -10.62 1.46
C VAL A 397 -18.78 -11.85 2.23
N THR A 398 -18.76 -13.00 1.57
CA THR A 398 -18.21 -14.24 2.10
C THR A 398 -16.86 -14.51 1.45
N LEU A 399 -15.83 -14.72 2.27
CA LEU A 399 -14.49 -15.07 1.77
C LEU A 399 -14.44 -16.53 1.36
N THR A 400 -13.81 -16.82 0.22
CA THR A 400 -13.51 -18.19 -0.21
C THR A 400 -12.18 -18.66 0.39
N PRO A 401 -11.89 -19.96 0.43
CA PRO A 401 -10.60 -20.47 0.86
C PRO A 401 -9.40 -19.91 0.08
N ALA A 402 -9.61 -19.47 -1.17
CA ALA A 402 -8.57 -18.85 -1.99
C ALA A 402 -8.04 -17.52 -1.38
N PHE A 403 -8.81 -16.86 -0.52
CA PHE A 403 -8.37 -15.63 0.15
C PHE A 403 -7.17 -15.88 1.07
N GLU A 404 -7.01 -17.09 1.60
CA GLU A 404 -5.93 -17.44 2.54
C GLU A 404 -4.53 -17.22 1.92
N LYS A 405 -4.38 -17.35 0.61
CA LYS A 405 -3.11 -17.04 -0.08
C LYS A 405 -2.65 -15.59 0.14
N TYR A 406 -3.57 -14.68 0.44
CA TYR A 406 -3.27 -13.27 0.72
C TYR A 406 -3.12 -12.97 2.22
N SER A 407 -3.18 -13.97 3.09
CA SER A 407 -2.87 -13.76 4.51
C SER A 407 -1.42 -13.31 4.71
N ALA A 408 -1.19 -12.46 5.71
CA ALA A 408 0.16 -12.01 6.05
C ALA A 408 1.10 -13.20 6.31
N ARG A 409 0.59 -14.30 6.87
CA ARG A 409 1.34 -15.53 7.10
C ARG A 409 1.81 -16.17 5.78
N ASN A 410 0.90 -16.41 4.84
CA ASN A 410 1.25 -17.05 3.57
C ASN A 410 2.16 -16.17 2.72
N LEU A 411 1.89 -14.87 2.65
CA LEU A 411 2.77 -13.93 1.94
C LEU A 411 4.16 -13.82 2.59
N THR A 412 4.30 -14.05 3.90
CA THR A 412 5.62 -14.17 4.53
C THR A 412 6.32 -15.45 4.10
N GLY A 413 5.59 -16.55 3.95
CA GLY A 413 6.12 -17.80 3.37
C GLY A 413 6.66 -17.60 1.96
N GLU A 414 5.94 -16.85 1.10
CA GLU A 414 6.40 -16.48 -0.24
C GLU A 414 7.65 -15.60 -0.23
N GLN A 415 7.72 -14.63 0.71
CA GLN A 415 8.92 -13.81 0.90
C GLN A 415 10.13 -14.69 1.26
N VAL A 416 9.96 -15.60 2.23
CA VAL A 416 11.02 -16.52 2.65
C VAL A 416 11.40 -17.46 1.50
N ALA A 417 10.46 -17.99 0.74
CA ALA A 417 10.77 -18.82 -0.43
C ALA A 417 11.61 -18.06 -1.47
N LEU A 418 11.36 -16.74 -1.64
CA LEU A 418 12.22 -15.90 -2.48
C LEU A 418 13.61 -15.72 -1.86
N PHE A 419 13.71 -15.49 -0.54
CA PHE A 419 14.99 -15.36 0.15
C PHE A 419 15.86 -16.61 -0.07
N GLU A 420 15.27 -17.80 0.05
CA GLU A 420 15.98 -19.06 -0.19
C GLU A 420 16.45 -19.21 -1.65
N ARG A 421 15.65 -18.75 -2.62
CA ARG A 421 16.08 -18.74 -4.03
C ARG A 421 17.20 -17.74 -4.27
N ALA A 422 17.13 -16.55 -3.61
CA ALA A 422 18.17 -15.53 -3.74
C ALA A 422 19.51 -16.00 -3.13
N LEU A 423 19.49 -16.73 -2.02
CA LEU A 423 20.69 -17.34 -1.44
C LEU A 423 21.33 -18.35 -2.41
N ARG A 424 20.55 -19.27 -2.94
CA ARG A 424 21.05 -20.26 -3.94
C ARG A 424 21.62 -19.58 -5.18
N TYR A 425 20.96 -18.53 -5.68
CA TYR A 425 21.45 -17.76 -6.82
C TYR A 425 22.80 -17.10 -6.50
N HIS A 426 22.93 -16.52 -5.32
CA HIS A 426 24.17 -15.91 -4.86
C HIS A 426 25.31 -16.92 -4.81
N GLU A 427 25.11 -18.07 -4.17
CA GLU A 427 26.11 -19.17 -4.08
C GLU A 427 26.58 -19.63 -5.48
N THR A 428 25.68 -19.78 -6.44
CA THR A 428 26.03 -20.22 -7.80
C THR A 428 26.77 -19.13 -8.60
N THR A 429 26.57 -17.87 -8.32
CA THR A 429 27.24 -16.78 -9.03
C THR A 429 28.61 -16.44 -8.43
N ASP A 430 28.78 -16.55 -7.12
CA ASP A 430 30.08 -16.29 -6.46
C ASP A 430 31.11 -17.43 -6.68
N THR A 431 30.65 -18.66 -6.95
CA THR A 431 31.55 -19.79 -7.30
C THR A 431 32.11 -19.71 -8.73
N ASN A 432 31.54 -18.85 -9.59
CA ASN A 432 31.96 -18.68 -10.98
C ASN A 432 32.77 -17.39 -11.24
N THR A 433 33.08 -16.62 -10.20
CA THR A 433 33.96 -15.42 -10.24
C THR A 433 35.21 -15.64 -9.43
#